data_ce3c5102413a3177f106cc0eccca09de
#
_entry.id   ce3c5102413a3177f106cc0eccca09de
#
_cell.length_a   1.000
_cell.length_b   1.000
_cell.length_c   1.000
_cell.angle_alpha   90.00
_cell.angle_beta   90.00
_cell.angle_gamma   90.00
#
_symmetry.space_group_name_H-M   'P 1'
#
loop_
_entity.id
_entity.type
_entity.pdbx_description
1 polymer ?
#
loop_
_entity_poly.entity_id
_entity_poly.type
_entity_poly.pdbx_seq_one_letter_code
_entity_poly.pdbx_strand_id
1 'polypeptide(L)'
;TVFLFLKKSDRKTGLLKVNVKVPETFFSKIRKEKVSICEVQIGNFTKKTKCLVNTPADIELDKEKNTINIFPLSPIPASKDNYAIVLKVTNPNRGGLYQFHSFGQSSGNIPVSFYLGSWTLKMQSQ
;
A
#
# COMPACT_ATOMS: atom_id res chain seq x y z
N THR A 1 12.49 -2.90 2.56
CA THR A 1 11.06 -2.85 2.88
C THR A 1 10.52 -1.45 2.61
N VAL A 2 9.42 -1.39 1.90
CA VAL A 2 8.75 -0.13 1.56
C VAL A 2 7.42 -0.07 2.30
N PHE A 3 7.16 1.08 2.95
CA PHE A 3 5.89 1.35 3.61
C PHE A 3 5.13 2.43 2.85
N LEU A 4 3.98 2.08 2.31
CA LEU A 4 3.09 3.04 1.64
C LEU A 4 1.98 3.39 2.63
N PHE A 5 2.06 4.57 3.23
CA PHE A 5 1.19 4.95 4.33
C PHE A 5 -0.22 5.32 3.87
N LEU A 6 -1.21 4.73 4.52
CA LEU A 6 -2.62 5.11 4.40
C LEU A 6 -2.97 5.91 5.66
N LYS A 7 -2.79 7.21 5.58
CA LYS A 7 -3.00 8.09 6.73
C LYS A 7 -4.49 8.20 7.06
N LYS A 8 -4.80 8.42 8.33
CA LYS A 8 -6.19 8.59 8.77
C LYS A 8 -6.88 9.76 8.06
N SER A 9 -6.13 10.82 7.73
CA SER A 9 -6.67 11.99 7.02
C SER A 9 -7.13 11.66 5.61
N ASP A 10 -6.60 10.60 5.02
CA ASP A 10 -6.91 10.17 3.66
C ASP A 10 -8.07 9.18 3.60
N ARG A 11 -8.56 8.75 4.77
CA ARG A 11 -9.59 7.71 4.89
C ARG A 11 -10.79 8.25 5.66
N LYS A 12 -11.73 8.84 4.94
CA LYS A 12 -12.96 9.37 5.54
C LYS A 12 -14.01 8.29 5.80
N THR A 13 -13.90 7.16 5.10
CA THR A 13 -14.80 6.01 5.26
C THR A 13 -13.98 4.73 5.36
N GLY A 14 -14.60 3.63 5.79
CA GLY A 14 -13.94 2.34 5.78
C GLY A 14 -13.57 1.91 4.37
N LEU A 15 -12.54 1.06 4.25
CA LEU A 15 -12.05 0.59 2.96
C LEU A 15 -12.30 -0.90 2.81
N LEU A 16 -12.99 -1.29 1.73
CA LEU A 16 -13.19 -2.69 1.35
C LEU A 16 -12.06 -3.20 0.47
N LYS A 17 -11.45 -2.32 -0.31
CA LYS A 17 -10.45 -2.70 -1.29
C LYS A 17 -9.48 -1.54 -1.47
N VAL A 18 -8.21 -1.88 -1.66
CA VAL A 18 -7.17 -0.90 -1.99
C VAL A 18 -6.44 -1.38 -3.24
N ASN A 19 -6.31 -0.51 -4.23
CA ASN A 19 -5.55 -0.77 -5.44
C ASN A 19 -4.32 0.11 -5.43
N VAL A 20 -3.17 -0.48 -5.76
CA VAL A 20 -1.93 0.30 -5.91
C VAL A 20 -1.41 0.11 -7.31
N LYS A 21 -1.35 1.20 -8.06
CA LYS A 21 -0.76 1.19 -9.40
C LYS A 21 0.73 1.43 -9.26
N VAL A 22 1.52 0.55 -9.85
CA VAL A 22 2.96 0.45 -9.66
C VAL A 22 3.67 0.64 -11.01
N PRO A 23 4.82 1.34 -11.06
CA PRO A 23 5.59 1.39 -12.29
C PRO A 23 5.94 0.00 -12.81
N GLU A 24 5.89 -0.20 -14.12
CA GLU A 24 6.08 -1.51 -14.75
C GLU A 24 7.38 -2.18 -14.32
N THR A 25 8.48 -1.44 -14.33
CA THR A 25 9.79 -1.98 -13.96
C THR A 25 9.86 -2.41 -12.50
N PHE A 26 9.14 -1.71 -11.63
CA PHE A 26 9.07 -2.05 -10.21
C PHE A 26 8.14 -3.23 -9.98
N PHE A 27 7.03 -3.31 -10.74
CA PHE A 27 6.03 -4.36 -10.60
C PHE A 27 6.63 -5.75 -10.84
N SER A 28 7.58 -5.87 -11.76
CA SER A 28 8.24 -7.15 -12.05
C SER A 28 8.99 -7.73 -10.86
N LYS A 29 9.29 -6.91 -9.85
CA LYS A 29 10.00 -7.34 -8.63
C LYS A 29 9.06 -7.69 -7.49
N ILE A 30 7.76 -7.44 -7.66
CA ILE A 30 6.79 -7.66 -6.60
C ILE A 30 6.33 -9.11 -6.60
N ARG A 31 6.31 -9.72 -5.42
CA ARG A 31 5.80 -11.06 -5.19
C ARG A 31 4.62 -10.99 -4.24
N LYS A 32 3.57 -11.74 -4.54
CA LYS A 32 2.33 -11.75 -3.77
C LYS A 32 2.56 -12.00 -2.28
N GLU A 33 3.41 -12.96 -1.94
CA GLU A 33 3.70 -13.32 -0.56
C GLU A 33 4.54 -12.28 0.19
N LYS A 34 5.03 -11.26 -0.52
CA LYS A 34 5.82 -10.17 0.06
C LYS A 34 5.02 -8.88 0.17
N VAL A 35 3.72 -8.93 -0.10
CA VAL A 35 2.81 -7.80 0.03
C VAL A 35 1.90 -8.03 1.23
N SER A 36 1.80 -7.05 2.09
CA SER A 36 0.91 -7.11 3.24
C SER A 36 0.39 -5.73 3.60
N ILE A 37 -0.56 -5.70 4.51
CA ILE A 37 -1.09 -4.44 5.05
C ILE A 37 -1.11 -4.58 6.56
N CYS A 38 -0.73 -3.52 7.27
CA CYS A 38 -0.69 -3.54 8.72
C CYS A 38 -1.03 -2.19 9.32
N GLU A 39 -1.47 -2.23 10.56
CA GLU A 39 -1.53 -1.04 11.40
C GLU A 39 -0.10 -0.71 11.82
N VAL A 40 0.32 0.54 11.63
CA VAL A 40 1.73 0.92 11.81
C VAL A 40 1.93 1.95 12.89
N GLN A 41 3.11 1.90 13.49
CA GLN A 41 3.68 2.99 14.24
C GLN A 41 4.67 3.71 13.30
N ILE A 42 4.36 4.97 12.98
CA ILE A 42 5.23 5.76 12.11
C ILE A 42 6.49 6.12 12.88
N GLY A 43 7.64 5.87 12.26
CA GLY A 43 8.93 6.16 12.87
C GLY A 43 9.29 7.63 12.86
N ASN A 44 10.32 7.95 13.63
CA ASN A 44 10.92 9.28 13.70
C ASN A 44 12.43 9.12 13.80
N PHE A 45 13.15 10.17 14.25
CA PHE A 45 14.61 10.11 14.35
C PHE A 45 15.12 9.06 15.34
N THR A 46 14.30 8.70 16.35
CA THR A 46 14.72 7.76 17.40
C THR A 46 14.07 6.39 17.28
N LYS A 47 12.99 6.26 16.50
CA LYS A 47 12.25 5.01 16.36
C LYS A 47 12.04 4.66 14.90
N LYS A 48 12.19 3.39 14.56
CA LYS A 48 11.90 2.90 13.22
C LYS A 48 10.40 2.69 13.04
N THR A 49 9.92 2.91 11.81
CA THR A 49 8.55 2.53 11.43
C THR A 49 8.41 1.01 11.52
N LYS A 50 7.35 0.56 12.15
CA LYS A 50 7.10 -0.88 12.28
C LYS A 50 5.62 -1.20 12.24
N CYS A 51 5.30 -2.41 11.78
CA CYS A 51 3.96 -2.95 11.88
C CYS A 51 3.65 -3.31 13.32
N LEU A 52 2.49 -2.85 13.81
CA LEU A 52 2.00 -3.21 15.13
C LEU A 52 1.11 -4.44 15.06
N VAL A 53 0.17 -4.44 14.11
CA VAL A 53 -0.78 -5.53 13.93
C VAL A 53 -0.94 -5.78 12.43
N ASN A 54 -0.72 -7.03 12.02
CA ASN A 54 -0.95 -7.42 10.64
C ASN A 54 -2.45 -7.49 10.38
N THR A 55 -2.89 -6.90 9.26
CA THR A 55 -4.28 -6.90 8.84
C THR A 55 -4.46 -8.01 7.80
N PRO A 56 -5.23 -9.06 8.09
CA PRO A 56 -5.44 -10.13 7.11
C PRO A 56 -6.08 -9.61 5.83
N ALA A 57 -5.53 -9.99 4.70
CA ALA A 57 -6.02 -9.55 3.40
C ALA A 57 -5.63 -10.56 2.32
N ASP A 58 -6.47 -10.63 1.28
CA ASP A 58 -6.14 -11.34 0.07
C ASP A 58 -5.45 -10.40 -0.91
N ILE A 59 -4.39 -10.88 -1.54
CA ILE A 59 -3.58 -10.09 -2.47
C ILE A 59 -3.71 -10.65 -3.87
N GLU A 60 -3.94 -9.79 -4.85
CA GLU A 60 -3.99 -10.16 -6.25
C GLU A 60 -3.08 -9.24 -7.05
N LEU A 61 -2.23 -9.80 -7.89
CA LEU A 61 -1.35 -9.04 -8.77
C LEU A 61 -1.93 -9.04 -10.19
N ASP A 62 -2.31 -7.87 -10.69
CA ASP A 62 -2.81 -7.70 -12.05
C ASP A 62 -1.67 -7.26 -12.96
N LYS A 63 -1.12 -8.22 -13.71
CA LYS A 63 0.05 -7.97 -14.57
C LYS A 63 -0.26 -7.09 -15.78
N GLU A 64 -1.50 -7.10 -16.25
CA GLU A 64 -1.87 -6.27 -17.40
C GLU A 64 -1.92 -4.79 -17.05
N LYS A 65 -2.36 -4.49 -15.83
CA LYS A 65 -2.53 -3.11 -15.36
C LYS A 65 -1.42 -2.67 -14.42
N ASN A 66 -0.45 -3.54 -14.11
CA ASN A 66 0.60 -3.27 -13.14
C ASN A 66 0.02 -2.79 -11.81
N THR A 67 -0.99 -3.49 -11.33
CA THR A 67 -1.75 -3.09 -10.16
C THR A 67 -1.73 -4.19 -9.10
N ILE A 68 -1.53 -3.79 -7.85
CA ILE A 68 -1.68 -4.66 -6.69
C ILE A 68 -3.07 -4.42 -6.15
N ASN A 69 -3.89 -5.47 -6.10
CA ASN A 69 -5.24 -5.40 -5.52
C ASN A 69 -5.21 -6.04 -4.15
N ILE A 70 -5.62 -5.29 -3.14
CA ILE A 70 -5.61 -5.74 -1.74
C ILE A 70 -7.05 -5.78 -1.24
N PHE A 71 -7.47 -6.96 -0.79
CA PHE A 71 -8.83 -7.20 -0.28
C PHE A 71 -8.76 -7.56 1.19
N PRO A 72 -8.86 -6.58 2.10
CA PRO A 72 -8.89 -6.90 3.53
C PRO A 72 -10.04 -7.83 3.86
N LEU A 73 -9.81 -8.82 4.73
CA LEU A 73 -10.87 -9.75 5.14
C LEU A 73 -11.98 -9.05 5.93
N SER A 74 -11.62 -7.95 6.61
CA SER A 74 -12.59 -7.05 7.23
C SER A 74 -12.27 -5.63 6.75
N PRO A 75 -13.26 -4.76 6.56
CA PRO A 75 -12.99 -3.40 6.10
C PRO A 75 -11.99 -2.69 6.98
N ILE A 76 -11.05 -1.95 6.37
CA ILE A 76 -10.13 -1.10 7.12
C ILE A 76 -10.96 0.06 7.67
N PRO A 77 -11.00 0.26 8.99
CA PRO A 77 -11.86 1.27 9.56
C PRO A 77 -11.37 2.69 9.27
N ALA A 78 -12.30 3.63 9.19
CA ALA A 78 -12.00 5.05 9.15
C ALA A 78 -11.67 5.51 10.58
N SER A 79 -10.59 5.02 11.13
CA SER A 79 -10.17 5.25 12.50
C SER A 79 -9.04 6.24 12.59
N LYS A 80 -8.62 6.55 13.82
CA LYS A 80 -7.46 7.41 14.06
C LYS A 80 -6.13 6.68 13.82
N ASP A 81 -6.17 5.38 13.64
CA ASP A 81 -4.96 4.58 13.48
C ASP A 81 -4.38 4.71 12.06
N ASN A 82 -3.08 4.62 11.97
CA ASN A 82 -2.39 4.64 10.69
C ASN A 82 -2.17 3.23 10.19
N TYR A 83 -2.39 3.02 8.90
CA TYR A 83 -2.15 1.76 8.22
C TYR A 83 -1.10 1.95 7.13
N ALA A 84 -0.45 0.88 6.74
CA ALA A 84 0.49 0.92 5.64
C ALA A 84 0.41 -0.36 4.81
N ILE A 85 0.58 -0.21 3.51
CA ILE A 85 0.83 -1.31 2.62
C ILE A 85 2.33 -1.55 2.66
N VAL A 86 2.74 -2.78 2.95
CA VAL A 86 4.14 -3.14 3.11
C VAL A 86 4.58 -3.96 1.92
N LEU A 87 5.63 -3.49 1.24
CA LEU A 87 6.21 -4.19 0.10
C LEU A 87 7.63 -4.59 0.48
N LYS A 88 7.90 -5.88 0.53
CA LYS A 88 9.24 -6.40 0.75
C LYS A 88 9.84 -6.76 -0.60
N VAL A 89 10.60 -5.85 -1.16
CA VAL A 89 11.18 -5.99 -2.49
C VAL A 89 12.66 -5.67 -2.44
N THR A 90 13.42 -6.26 -3.38
CA THR A 90 14.79 -5.85 -3.62
C THR A 90 14.76 -4.57 -4.44
N ASN A 91 15.80 -3.74 -4.30
CA ASN A 91 15.89 -2.54 -5.11
C ASN A 91 15.91 -2.90 -6.59
N PRO A 92 15.24 -2.11 -7.45
CA PRO A 92 15.30 -2.36 -8.87
C PRO A 92 16.72 -2.13 -9.40
N ASN A 93 17.03 -2.75 -10.54
CA ASN A 93 18.36 -2.65 -11.14
C ASN A 93 18.68 -1.21 -11.59
N ARG A 94 17.65 -0.41 -11.84
CA ARG A 94 17.82 1.00 -12.17
C ARG A 94 17.46 1.86 -11.00
N GLY A 95 18.35 2.80 -10.65
CA GLY A 95 18.01 3.85 -9.72
C GLY A 95 17.02 4.82 -10.36
N GLY A 96 16.37 5.63 -9.56
CA GLY A 96 15.45 6.64 -10.07
C GLY A 96 14.30 6.91 -9.11
N LEU A 97 13.34 7.71 -9.59
CA LEU A 97 12.14 8.02 -8.86
C LEU A 97 11.00 7.15 -9.38
N TYR A 98 10.32 6.47 -8.46
CA TYR A 98 9.18 5.62 -8.78
C TYR A 98 7.94 6.17 -8.10
N GLN A 99 6.90 6.42 -8.88
CA GLN A 99 5.66 6.98 -8.37
C GLN A 99 4.57 5.91 -8.34
N PHE A 100 3.95 5.78 -7.18
CA PHE A 100 2.87 4.82 -6.92
C PHE A 100 1.58 5.59 -6.70
N HIS A 101 0.47 5.09 -7.24
CA HIS A 101 -0.83 5.69 -7.07
C HIS A 101 -1.77 4.71 -6.41
N SER A 102 -2.55 5.19 -5.46
CA SER A 102 -3.46 4.34 -4.69
C SER A 102 -4.90 4.80 -4.83
N PHE A 103 -5.78 3.82 -5.02
CA PHE A 103 -7.22 4.02 -5.08
C PHE A 103 -7.88 3.08 -4.06
N GLY A 104 -8.95 3.53 -3.45
CA GLY A 104 -9.71 2.74 -2.50
C GLY A 104 -11.14 2.58 -2.93
N GLN A 105 -11.82 1.59 -2.35
CA GLN A 105 -13.24 1.38 -2.52
C GLN A 105 -13.90 1.43 -1.14
N SER A 106 -14.91 2.27 -1.00
CA SER A 106 -15.57 2.48 0.29
C SER A 106 -16.38 1.26 0.73
N SER A 107 -16.60 1.14 2.05
CA SER A 107 -17.36 0.06 2.66
C SER A 107 -18.86 0.36 2.76
N GLY A 108 -19.36 1.40 2.09
CA GLY A 108 -20.77 1.73 2.11
C GLY A 108 -21.62 0.81 1.26
N ASN A 109 -22.94 1.06 1.23
CA ASN A 109 -23.90 0.25 0.47
C ASN A 109 -23.62 0.29 -1.03
N ILE A 110 -23.07 1.40 -1.51
CA ILE A 110 -22.69 1.56 -2.91
C ILE A 110 -21.17 1.73 -2.94
N PRO A 111 -20.42 0.72 -3.39
CA PRO A 111 -18.97 0.83 -3.49
C PRO A 111 -18.57 1.89 -4.50
N VAL A 112 -17.81 2.88 -4.05
CA VAL A 112 -17.30 3.95 -4.91
C VAL A 112 -15.78 3.91 -4.86
N SER A 113 -15.14 3.87 -6.03
CA SER A 113 -13.68 3.96 -6.12
C SER A 113 -13.27 5.43 -6.01
N PHE A 114 -12.25 5.68 -5.21
CA PHE A 114 -11.73 7.03 -5.02
C PHE A 114 -10.22 7.02 -4.85
N TYR A 115 -9.61 8.16 -5.16
CA TYR A 115 -8.17 8.31 -5.05
C TYR A 115 -7.74 8.48 -3.60
N LEU A 116 -6.77 7.67 -3.15
CA LEU A 116 -6.25 7.73 -1.79
C LEU A 116 -4.99 8.56 -1.69
N GLY A 117 -4.14 8.56 -2.72
CA GLY A 117 -2.91 9.31 -2.68
C GLY A 117 -1.84 8.73 -3.58
N SER A 118 -0.70 9.39 -3.59
CA SER A 118 0.46 8.96 -4.35
C SER A 118 1.69 8.97 -3.46
N TRP A 119 2.64 8.08 -3.77
CA TRP A 119 3.92 8.05 -3.10
C TRP A 119 5.01 8.08 -4.16
N THR A 120 6.08 8.84 -3.87
CA THR A 120 7.26 8.86 -4.71
C THR A 120 8.42 8.27 -3.92
N LEU A 121 9.03 7.24 -4.50
CA LEU A 121 10.14 6.55 -3.87
C LEU A 121 11.40 6.79 -4.70
N LYS A 122 12.48 7.18 -4.03
CA LYS A 122 13.78 7.30 -4.66
C LYS A 122 14.55 6.02 -4.38
N MET A 123 14.92 5.31 -5.45
CA MET A 123 15.71 4.08 -5.35
C MET A 123 17.09 4.32 -5.91
N GLN A 124 18.08 3.67 -5.31
CA GLN A 124 19.44 3.71 -5.80
C GLN A 124 19.72 2.43 -6.58
N SER A 125 20.44 2.55 -7.71
CA SER A 125 20.86 1.37 -8.44
C SER A 125 21.93 0.62 -7.65
N GLN A 126 21.92 -0.68 -7.83
CA GLN A 126 22.93 -1.55 -7.20
C GLN A 126 23.98 -1.96 -8.24
#